data_6d0773a3f2f60e99d07212b03e8a665b
#
_entry.id   6d0773a3f2f60e99d07212b03e8a665b
#
_cell.length_a   1.000
_cell.length_b   1.000
_cell.length_c   1.000
_cell.angle_alpha   90.00
_cell.angle_beta   90.00
_cell.angle_gamma   90.00
#
_symmetry.space_group_name_H-M   'P 1'
#
loop_
_entity.id
_entity.type
_entity.pdbx_description
1 polymer ?
#
loop_
_entity_poly.entity_id
_entity_poly.type
_entity_poly.pdbx_seq_one_letter_code
_entity_poly.pdbx_strand_id
1 'polypeptide(L)'
;MTHYADQVLGQADGASFEAAHRTAGLYTTNLQAAIQRTVGDIEMDAGTFAAFGLAAAALQRLFVSLNAVGNTSPRPVGTDMAQFRSVLVSALDRLAKGDDVSPLTAAAVGSGLLDYEFNRIAGQVTLLQTDLRRLKDASRGLALA
;
A
#
# COMPACT_ATOMS: atom_id res chain seq x y z
N MET A 1 5.09 3.78 2.92
CA MET A 1 4.83 2.93 1.73
C MET A 1 5.21 3.62 0.42
N THR A 2 4.87 4.89 0.22
CA THR A 2 5.20 5.69 -0.97
C THR A 2 6.70 5.65 -1.32
N HIS A 3 7.56 5.99 -0.37
CA HIS A 3 9.02 5.94 -0.57
C HIS A 3 9.52 4.54 -0.92
N TYR A 4 8.98 3.49 -0.29
CA TYR A 4 9.36 2.12 -0.60
C TYR A 4 8.95 1.72 -2.02
N ALA A 5 7.72 2.04 -2.46
CA ALA A 5 7.27 1.80 -3.82
C ALA A 5 8.17 2.53 -4.84
N ASP A 6 8.55 3.76 -4.54
CA ASP A 6 9.45 4.56 -5.38
C ASP A 6 10.83 3.91 -5.54
N GLN A 7 11.43 3.42 -4.44
CA GLN A 7 12.72 2.75 -4.48
C GLN A 7 12.68 1.40 -5.20
N VAL A 8 11.63 0.60 -4.98
CA VAL A 8 11.45 -0.70 -5.65
C VAL A 8 11.35 -0.54 -7.16
N LEU A 9 10.44 0.34 -7.61
CA LEU A 9 10.16 0.53 -9.04
C LEU A 9 11.16 1.46 -9.72
N GLY A 10 11.86 2.30 -8.96
CA GLY A 10 12.91 3.20 -9.43
C GLY A 10 14.28 2.55 -9.60
N GLN A 11 14.40 1.27 -9.30
CA GLN A 11 15.68 0.53 -9.38
C GLN A 11 16.79 1.17 -8.54
N ALA A 12 16.45 1.60 -7.31
CA ALA A 12 17.41 2.13 -6.36
C ALA A 12 18.60 1.17 -6.14
N ASP A 13 19.74 1.72 -5.75
CA ASP A 13 20.86 0.91 -5.29
C ASP A 13 20.46 0.03 -4.09
N GLY A 14 21.24 -1.03 -3.85
CA GLY A 14 20.93 -2.03 -2.84
C GLY A 14 20.79 -1.42 -1.43
N ALA A 15 21.59 -0.42 -1.08
CA ALA A 15 21.55 0.20 0.25
C ALA A 15 20.28 1.03 0.45
N SER A 16 19.88 1.81 -0.53
CA SER A 16 18.65 2.60 -0.51
C SER A 16 17.40 1.71 -0.52
N PHE A 17 17.42 0.63 -1.29
CA PHE A 17 16.36 -0.38 -1.29
C PHE A 17 16.21 -1.03 0.08
N GLU A 18 17.31 -1.49 0.68
CA GLU A 18 17.32 -2.15 1.98
C GLU A 18 16.83 -1.23 3.11
N ALA A 19 17.23 0.03 3.10
CA ALA A 19 16.77 1.02 4.07
C ALA A 19 15.25 1.28 3.95
N ALA A 20 14.76 1.45 2.73
CA ALA A 20 13.34 1.65 2.46
C ALA A 20 12.52 0.40 2.81
N HIS A 21 13.01 -0.80 2.48
CA HIS A 21 12.38 -2.08 2.82
C HIS A 21 12.24 -2.25 4.33
N ARG A 22 13.33 -2.04 5.09
CA ARG A 22 13.32 -2.13 6.55
C ARG A 22 12.34 -1.16 7.18
N THR A 23 12.34 0.08 6.70
CA THR A 23 11.44 1.14 7.20
C THR A 23 9.98 0.78 6.92
N ALA A 24 9.63 0.36 5.71
CA ALA A 24 8.27 -0.04 5.35
C ALA A 24 7.81 -1.27 6.15
N GLY A 25 8.69 -2.26 6.36
CA GLY A 25 8.41 -3.45 7.17
C GLY A 25 8.12 -3.10 8.63
N LEU A 26 8.91 -2.21 9.22
CA LEU A 26 8.68 -1.75 10.60
C LEU A 26 7.34 -1.02 10.74
N TYR A 27 6.97 -0.15 9.80
CA TYR A 27 5.68 0.55 9.85
C TYR A 27 4.50 -0.40 9.72
N THR A 28 4.56 -1.40 8.82
CA THR A 28 3.47 -2.38 8.68
C THR A 28 3.33 -3.25 9.93
N THR A 29 4.42 -3.67 10.53
CA THR A 29 4.42 -4.45 11.78
C THR A 29 3.90 -3.63 12.96
N ASN A 30 4.35 -2.37 13.10
CA ASN A 30 3.91 -1.49 14.17
C ASN A 30 2.42 -1.13 14.06
N LEU A 31 1.91 -0.95 12.83
CA LEU A 31 0.49 -0.72 12.60
C LEU A 31 -0.35 -1.92 13.06
N GLN A 32 0.05 -3.15 12.72
CA GLN A 32 -0.62 -4.36 13.18
C GLN A 32 -0.61 -4.49 14.71
N ALA A 33 0.54 -4.25 15.34
CA ALA A 33 0.67 -4.27 16.80
C ALA A 33 -0.15 -3.17 17.48
N ALA A 34 -0.28 -1.99 16.87
CA ALA A 34 -1.13 -0.91 17.37
C ALA A 34 -2.61 -1.30 17.32
N ILE A 35 -3.08 -1.87 16.20
CA ILE A 35 -4.45 -2.35 16.04
C ILE A 35 -4.77 -3.41 17.12
N GLN A 36 -3.88 -4.39 17.32
CA GLN A 36 -4.08 -5.43 18.33
C GLN A 36 -4.17 -4.89 19.75
N ARG A 37 -3.39 -3.86 20.08
CA ARG A 37 -3.47 -3.20 21.40
C ARG A 37 -4.76 -2.41 21.58
N THR A 38 -5.23 -1.75 20.53
CA THR A 38 -6.46 -0.96 20.55
C THR A 38 -7.72 -1.83 20.80
N VAL A 39 -7.69 -3.12 20.47
CA VAL A 39 -8.79 -4.08 20.76
C VAL A 39 -9.12 -4.16 22.26
N GLY A 40 -8.14 -3.95 23.15
CA GLY A 40 -8.33 -4.08 24.60
C GLY A 40 -8.65 -2.76 25.32
N ASP A 41 -8.35 -1.61 24.70
CA ASP A 41 -8.24 -0.34 25.43
C ASP A 41 -9.29 0.71 25.06
N ILE A 42 -10.04 0.55 23.96
CA ILE A 42 -10.96 1.59 23.46
C ILE A 42 -12.30 0.95 23.09
N GLU A 43 -13.40 1.57 23.51
CA GLU A 43 -14.75 1.33 23.01
C GLU A 43 -14.85 1.81 21.54
N MET A 44 -14.14 1.15 20.65
CA MET A 44 -14.25 1.38 19.22
C MET A 44 -15.40 0.52 18.67
N ASP A 45 -16.28 1.10 17.87
CA ASP A 45 -17.32 0.30 17.22
C ASP A 45 -16.69 -0.76 16.29
N ALA A 46 -17.37 -1.90 16.19
CA ALA A 46 -16.87 -3.06 15.44
C ALA A 46 -16.62 -2.75 13.96
N GLY A 47 -17.37 -1.82 13.36
CA GLY A 47 -17.21 -1.40 11.96
C GLY A 47 -15.92 -0.63 11.73
N THR A 48 -15.64 0.34 12.57
CA THR A 48 -14.39 1.13 12.54
C THR A 48 -13.19 0.21 12.78
N PHE A 49 -13.26 -0.68 13.75
CA PHE A 49 -12.19 -1.64 14.02
C PHE A 49 -11.93 -2.56 12.81
N ALA A 50 -13.00 -3.11 12.21
CA ALA A 50 -12.87 -3.93 11.02
C ALA A 50 -12.22 -3.17 9.84
N ALA A 51 -12.60 -1.91 9.62
CA ALA A 51 -12.02 -1.08 8.55
C ALA A 51 -10.53 -0.81 8.78
N PHE A 52 -10.09 -0.57 10.02
CA PHE A 52 -8.65 -0.47 10.36
C PHE A 52 -7.91 -1.78 10.05
N GLY A 53 -8.47 -2.92 10.45
CA GLY A 53 -7.88 -4.23 10.17
C GLY A 53 -7.74 -4.51 8.68
N LEU A 54 -8.76 -4.17 7.89
CA LEU A 54 -8.74 -4.33 6.43
C LEU A 54 -7.72 -3.41 5.76
N ALA A 55 -7.64 -2.14 6.16
CA ALA A 55 -6.64 -1.20 5.64
C ALA A 55 -5.20 -1.66 5.96
N ALA A 56 -4.95 -2.13 7.19
CA ALA A 56 -3.65 -2.69 7.56
C ALA A 56 -3.30 -3.94 6.76
N ALA A 57 -4.27 -4.83 6.54
CA ALA A 57 -4.08 -6.02 5.72
C ALA A 57 -3.81 -5.67 4.24
N ALA A 58 -4.45 -4.62 3.70
CA ALA A 58 -4.17 -4.14 2.35
C ALA A 58 -2.75 -3.57 2.24
N LEU A 59 -2.29 -2.78 3.22
CA LEU A 59 -0.92 -2.27 3.29
C LEU A 59 0.12 -3.39 3.40
N GLN A 60 -0.16 -4.42 4.21
CA GLN A 60 0.74 -5.58 4.34
C GLN A 60 0.85 -6.35 3.02
N ARG A 61 -0.28 -6.61 2.33
CA ARG A 61 -0.27 -7.27 1.03
C ARG A 61 0.45 -6.44 -0.05
N LEU A 62 0.26 -5.12 -0.03
CA LEU A 62 0.99 -4.18 -0.90
C LEU A 62 2.50 -4.27 -0.66
N PHE A 63 2.94 -4.28 0.60
CA PHE A 63 4.33 -4.45 0.97
C PHE A 63 4.91 -5.77 0.44
N VAL A 64 4.19 -6.89 0.59
CA VAL A 64 4.60 -8.21 0.10
C VAL A 64 4.73 -8.22 -1.43
N SER A 65 3.77 -7.64 -2.16
CA SER A 65 3.83 -7.57 -3.63
C SER A 65 4.97 -6.68 -4.12
N LEU A 66 5.20 -5.53 -3.48
CA LEU A 66 6.36 -4.67 -3.80
C LEU A 66 7.69 -5.39 -3.53
N ASN A 67 7.77 -6.14 -2.43
CA ASN A 67 8.96 -6.94 -2.11
C ASN A 67 9.20 -8.03 -3.16
N ALA A 68 8.16 -8.71 -3.63
CA ALA A 68 8.26 -9.70 -4.71
C ALA A 68 8.84 -9.08 -5.99
N VAL A 69 8.33 -7.89 -6.39
CA VAL A 69 8.87 -7.14 -7.55
C VAL A 69 10.32 -6.72 -7.30
N GLY A 70 10.64 -6.21 -6.10
CA GLY A 70 11.99 -5.76 -5.74
C GLY A 70 13.05 -6.86 -5.78
N ASN A 71 12.65 -8.11 -5.51
CA ASN A 71 13.53 -9.27 -5.52
C ASN A 71 13.59 -9.98 -6.89
N THR A 72 12.86 -9.51 -7.89
CA THR A 72 12.91 -10.08 -9.24
C THR A 72 14.20 -9.67 -9.96
N SER A 73 14.89 -10.64 -10.58
CA SER A 73 16.12 -10.40 -11.34
C SER A 73 16.05 -11.15 -12.68
N PRO A 74 16.36 -10.51 -13.84
CA PRO A 74 16.63 -9.08 -13.96
C PRO A 74 15.36 -8.25 -13.73
N ARG A 75 15.55 -7.04 -13.20
CA ARG A 75 14.42 -6.10 -13.05
C ARG A 75 13.98 -5.59 -14.40
N PRO A 76 12.67 -5.53 -14.66
CA PRO A 76 12.17 -4.96 -15.91
C PRO A 76 12.50 -3.47 -16.00
N VAL A 77 12.91 -3.04 -17.18
CA VAL A 77 13.16 -1.63 -17.52
C VAL A 77 12.28 -1.27 -18.70
N GLY A 78 11.66 -0.12 -18.67
CA GLY A 78 10.86 0.37 -19.79
C GLY A 78 9.93 1.52 -19.40
N THR A 79 9.34 2.12 -20.41
CA THR A 79 8.42 3.25 -20.27
C THR A 79 7.21 2.89 -19.40
N ASP A 80 6.66 1.69 -19.57
CA ASP A 80 5.48 1.23 -18.85
C ASP A 80 5.76 1.08 -17.34
N MET A 81 6.97 0.62 -16.98
CA MET A 81 7.41 0.56 -15.59
C MET A 81 7.55 1.95 -14.98
N ALA A 82 8.17 2.90 -15.70
CA ALA A 82 8.33 4.27 -15.23
C ALA A 82 6.97 4.97 -15.07
N GLN A 83 6.05 4.73 -15.98
CA GLN A 83 4.69 5.24 -15.89
C GLN A 83 3.94 4.63 -14.71
N PHE A 84 3.98 3.32 -14.54
CA PHE A 84 3.35 2.64 -13.40
C PHE A 84 3.89 3.14 -12.07
N ARG A 85 5.23 3.29 -11.95
CA ARG A 85 5.88 3.89 -10.78
C ARG A 85 5.30 5.28 -10.48
N SER A 86 5.27 6.16 -11.45
CA SER A 86 4.79 7.53 -11.27
C SER A 86 3.33 7.56 -10.78
N VAL A 87 2.46 6.75 -11.39
CA VAL A 87 1.04 6.67 -11.04
C VAL A 87 0.86 6.06 -9.65
N LEU A 88 1.58 4.99 -9.32
CA LEU A 88 1.50 4.32 -8.01
C LEU A 88 1.98 5.24 -6.88
N VAL A 89 3.14 5.88 -7.05
CA VAL A 89 3.70 6.80 -6.05
C VAL A 89 2.75 7.97 -5.80
N SER A 90 2.20 8.57 -6.87
CA SER A 90 1.21 9.64 -6.77
C SER A 90 -0.09 9.18 -6.07
N ALA A 91 -0.57 7.97 -6.39
CA ALA A 91 -1.77 7.43 -5.75
C ALA A 91 -1.57 7.20 -4.25
N LEU A 92 -0.44 6.61 -3.84
CA LEU A 92 -0.13 6.39 -2.43
C LEU A 92 0.04 7.69 -1.65
N ASP A 93 0.66 8.71 -2.26
CA ASP A 93 0.80 10.03 -1.64
C ASP A 93 -0.56 10.72 -1.44
N ARG A 94 -1.46 10.64 -2.43
CA ARG A 94 -2.82 11.16 -2.32
C ARG A 94 -3.64 10.43 -1.26
N LEU A 95 -3.58 9.08 -1.23
CA LEU A 95 -4.25 8.30 -0.20
C LEU A 95 -3.75 8.65 1.22
N ALA A 96 -2.45 8.90 1.37
CA ALA A 96 -1.87 9.34 2.64
C ALA A 96 -2.39 10.71 3.11
N LYS A 97 -2.82 11.57 2.17
CA LYS A 97 -3.46 12.88 2.42
C LYS A 97 -4.98 12.76 2.61
N GLY A 98 -5.55 11.58 2.45
CA GLY A 98 -6.98 11.34 2.54
C GLY A 98 -7.76 11.71 1.27
N ASP A 99 -7.06 11.86 0.14
CA ASP A 99 -7.66 12.15 -1.16
C ASP A 99 -8.06 10.86 -1.89
N ASP A 100 -9.08 10.97 -2.72
CA ASP A 100 -9.46 9.88 -3.62
C ASP A 100 -8.50 9.76 -4.81
N VAL A 101 -8.29 8.52 -5.24
CA VAL A 101 -7.48 8.21 -6.42
C VAL A 101 -8.29 7.47 -7.47
N SER A 102 -7.91 7.65 -8.74
CA SER A 102 -8.47 6.85 -9.84
C SER A 102 -7.94 5.41 -9.76
N PRO A 103 -8.71 4.42 -10.23
CA PRO A 103 -8.22 3.05 -10.31
C PRO A 103 -6.89 2.97 -11.07
N LEU A 104 -5.94 2.22 -10.53
CA LEU A 104 -4.65 2.00 -11.19
C LEU A 104 -4.82 0.96 -12.29
N THR A 105 -4.24 1.24 -13.46
CA THR A 105 -4.03 0.23 -14.49
C THR A 105 -2.67 -0.41 -14.26
N ALA A 106 -2.62 -1.72 -14.20
CA ALA A 106 -1.37 -2.45 -14.03
C ALA A 106 -0.48 -2.30 -15.27
N ALA A 107 0.82 -2.25 -15.06
CA ALA A 107 1.79 -2.35 -16.15
C ALA A 107 1.80 -3.77 -16.71
N ALA A 108 1.86 -3.89 -18.04
CA ALA A 108 2.11 -5.15 -18.73
C ALA A 108 3.55 -5.14 -19.26
N VAL A 109 4.42 -5.87 -18.58
CA VAL A 109 5.86 -5.92 -18.92
C VAL A 109 6.24 -7.21 -19.69
N GLY A 110 5.25 -8.02 -20.05
CA GLY A 110 5.44 -9.25 -20.80
C GLY A 110 6.05 -10.41 -19.99
N SER A 111 6.03 -10.30 -18.66
CA SER A 111 6.45 -11.34 -17.73
C SER A 111 5.28 -11.74 -16.85
N GLY A 112 4.77 -12.96 -17.01
CA GLY A 112 3.55 -13.42 -16.34
C GLY A 112 3.58 -13.25 -14.80
N LEU A 113 4.74 -13.45 -14.15
CA LEU A 113 4.88 -13.23 -12.72
C LEU A 113 4.80 -11.75 -12.35
N LEU A 114 5.50 -10.89 -13.06
CA LEU A 114 5.50 -9.45 -12.80
C LEU A 114 4.16 -8.82 -13.15
N ASP A 115 3.54 -9.20 -14.26
CA ASP A 115 2.20 -8.75 -14.63
C ASP A 115 1.17 -9.13 -13.57
N TYR A 116 1.30 -10.32 -12.97
CA TYR A 116 0.49 -10.74 -11.83
C TYR A 116 0.71 -9.85 -10.59
N GLU A 117 1.97 -9.57 -10.22
CA GLU A 117 2.27 -8.73 -9.06
C GLU A 117 1.82 -7.27 -9.28
N PHE A 118 1.95 -6.71 -10.50
CA PHE A 118 1.44 -5.37 -10.79
C PHE A 118 -0.10 -5.29 -10.70
N ASN A 119 -0.80 -6.31 -11.17
CA ASN A 119 -2.25 -6.41 -10.98
C ASN A 119 -2.61 -6.50 -9.50
N ARG A 120 -1.85 -7.27 -8.70
CA ARG A 120 -2.05 -7.33 -7.24
C ARG A 120 -1.83 -5.98 -6.59
N ILE A 121 -0.74 -5.27 -6.93
CA ILE A 121 -0.45 -3.93 -6.42
C ILE A 121 -1.61 -2.97 -6.72
N ALA A 122 -2.08 -2.93 -7.96
CA ALA A 122 -3.20 -2.10 -8.37
C ALA A 122 -4.49 -2.43 -7.58
N GLY A 123 -4.79 -3.72 -7.42
CA GLY A 123 -5.91 -4.20 -6.62
C GLY A 123 -5.80 -3.82 -5.14
N GLN A 124 -4.61 -3.93 -4.53
CA GLN A 124 -4.41 -3.55 -3.13
C GLN A 124 -4.59 -2.04 -2.90
N VAL A 125 -4.16 -1.19 -3.84
CA VAL A 125 -4.39 0.27 -3.75
C VAL A 125 -5.89 0.58 -3.79
N THR A 126 -6.67 -0.10 -4.64
CA THR A 126 -8.14 0.05 -4.71
C THR A 126 -8.81 -0.39 -3.41
N LEU A 127 -8.40 -1.52 -2.82
CA LEU A 127 -8.90 -1.99 -1.54
C LEU A 127 -8.56 -1.01 -0.41
N LEU A 128 -7.31 -0.56 -0.36
CA LEU A 128 -6.85 0.43 0.63
C LEU A 128 -7.69 1.71 0.57
N GLN A 129 -7.94 2.23 -0.62
CA GLN A 129 -8.82 3.40 -0.80
C GLN A 129 -10.22 3.16 -0.25
N THR A 130 -10.81 2.00 -0.55
CA THR A 130 -12.16 1.64 -0.08
C THR A 130 -12.21 1.60 1.44
N ASP A 131 -11.20 1.00 2.08
CA ASP A 131 -11.17 0.86 3.53
C ASP A 131 -10.86 2.19 4.23
N LEU A 132 -10.02 3.05 3.64
CA LEU A 132 -9.79 4.42 4.13
C LEU A 132 -11.04 5.29 4.03
N ARG A 133 -11.85 5.14 2.98
CA ARG A 133 -13.16 5.82 2.88
C ARG A 133 -14.10 5.38 4.00
N ARG A 134 -14.20 4.08 4.26
CA ARG A 134 -15.02 3.54 5.36
C ARG A 134 -14.60 4.12 6.71
N LEU A 135 -13.28 4.22 6.96
CA LEU A 135 -12.75 4.84 8.17
C LEU A 135 -13.12 6.32 8.28
N LYS A 136 -13.02 7.06 7.18
CA LYS A 136 -13.39 8.48 7.13
C LYS A 136 -14.89 8.69 7.40
N ASP A 137 -15.74 7.83 6.87
CA ASP A 137 -17.18 7.91 7.04
C ASP A 137 -17.59 7.54 8.48
N ALA A 138 -16.99 6.50 9.06
CA ALA A 138 -17.19 6.11 10.46
C ALA A 138 -16.77 7.23 11.41
N SER A 139 -15.61 7.86 11.18
CA SER A 139 -15.13 8.99 12.00
C SER A 139 -16.04 10.20 11.94
N ARG A 140 -16.69 10.47 10.79
CA ARG A 140 -17.66 11.55 10.65
C ARG A 140 -18.98 11.26 11.36
N GLY A 141 -19.43 10.01 11.36
CA GLY A 141 -20.60 9.57 12.10
C GLY A 141 -20.46 9.78 13.62
N LEU A 142 -19.28 9.50 14.17
CA LEU A 142 -18.97 9.73 15.58
C LEU A 142 -18.89 11.22 15.98
N ALA A 143 -18.51 12.09 15.06
CA ALA A 143 -18.42 13.54 15.31
C ALA A 143 -19.80 14.25 15.30
N LEU A 144 -20.85 13.59 14.84
CA LEU A 144 -22.22 14.12 14.73
C LEU A 144 -23.18 13.53 15.77
N ALA A 145 -22.74 12.57 16.57
CA ALA A 145 -23.48 11.93 17.67
C ALA A 145 -23.13 12.51 19.01
#